data_87b5ccd1a41c8bd9eb5a6bf7a004c789
#
_entry.id   87b5ccd1a41c8bd9eb5a6bf7a004c789
#
_cell.length_a   1.000
_cell.length_b   1.000
_cell.length_c   1.000
_cell.angle_alpha   90.00
_cell.angle_beta   90.00
_cell.angle_gamma   90.00
#
_symmetry.space_group_name_H-M   'P 1'
#
loop_
_entity.id
_entity.type
_entity.pdbx_description
1 polymer ?
#
loop_
_entity_poly.entity_id
_entity_poly.type
_entity_poly.pdbx_seq_one_letter_code
_entity_poly.pdbx_strand_id
1 'polypeptide(L)'
;MSKLDRNLLSAALSSALLMLAAGVHAQTTTPPAGAAPASADATDLDAVTVTGIRRGIESAISVKRDATSIVEAVSSEDIGKLPDVSIAESIARLPGVSAQRVGGRAQVISVRGLSPDFATTLLNGREMVSTGDNRSVEFDQYPSELVSGVTVYKTPDAALVGQGLSGTLDMQTVRPLNFSDPVITLNGRYQRNSLGKAADTDPYGNRLSASYIGQSADGSFGFSIGVAHSDTPIQENQVGLYEPWKTDPRPGLAPGTWATDGMKALRRTGYTKRDGIMSTLQFRPSN
;
A
#
# COMPACT_ATOMS: atom_id res chain seq x y z
N MET A 1 8.67 16.04 24.49
CA MET A 1 9.68 14.97 24.68
C MET A 1 11.05 15.60 24.66
N SER A 2 11.83 15.42 25.72
CA SER A 2 13.15 16.02 25.86
C SER A 2 14.16 15.31 24.93
N LYS A 3 15.30 15.98 24.62
CA LYS A 3 16.39 15.37 23.86
C LYS A 3 16.96 14.11 24.55
N LEU A 4 16.80 13.98 25.86
CA LEU A 4 17.23 12.83 26.65
C LEU A 4 16.37 11.57 26.34
N ASP A 5 15.04 11.73 26.16
CA ASP A 5 14.13 10.61 25.90
C ASP A 5 14.35 9.99 24.52
N ARG A 6 14.73 10.82 23.55
CA ARG A 6 15.07 10.36 22.17
C ARG A 6 16.35 9.53 22.13
N ASN A 7 17.34 9.88 22.93
CA ASN A 7 18.62 9.15 22.97
C ASN A 7 18.48 7.80 23.69
N LEU A 8 17.61 7.69 24.69
CA LEU A 8 17.33 6.44 25.40
C LEU A 8 16.55 5.46 24.53
N LEU A 9 15.58 5.94 23.73
CA LEU A 9 14.85 5.10 22.77
C LEU A 9 15.75 4.58 21.63
N SER A 10 16.66 5.40 21.11
CA SER A 10 17.59 4.97 20.07
C SER A 10 18.64 3.99 20.60
N ALA A 11 19.10 4.15 21.84
CA ALA A 11 20.01 3.20 22.47
C ALA A 11 19.36 1.85 22.76
N ALA A 12 18.09 1.83 23.18
CA ALA A 12 17.32 0.60 23.41
C ALA A 12 17.04 -0.15 22.10
N LEU A 13 16.73 0.55 21.01
CA LEU A 13 16.52 -0.07 19.69
C LEU A 13 17.83 -0.64 19.12
N SER A 14 18.95 0.06 19.30
CA SER A 14 20.25 -0.40 18.81
C SER A 14 20.74 -1.65 19.55
N SER A 15 20.49 -1.77 20.86
CA SER A 15 20.87 -2.96 21.65
C SER A 15 20.00 -4.17 21.31
N ALA A 16 18.72 -3.97 20.98
CA ALA A 16 17.82 -5.06 20.55
C ALA A 16 18.23 -5.61 19.16
N LEU A 17 18.69 -4.76 18.24
CA LEU A 17 19.18 -5.22 16.93
C LEU A 17 20.52 -5.96 17.02
N LEU A 18 21.42 -5.59 17.94
CA LEU A 18 22.70 -6.29 18.12
C LEU A 18 22.53 -7.69 18.71
N MET A 19 21.51 -7.94 19.51
CA MET A 19 21.26 -9.26 20.08
C MET A 19 20.70 -10.27 19.06
N LEU A 20 20.07 -9.79 17.97
CA LEU A 20 19.59 -10.68 16.88
C LEU A 20 20.71 -11.09 15.89
N ALA A 21 21.86 -10.42 15.89
CA ALA A 21 22.95 -10.67 14.96
C ALA A 21 23.97 -11.75 15.45
N ALA A 22 23.85 -12.23 16.67
CA ALA A 22 24.87 -13.12 17.30
C ALA A 22 24.63 -14.65 17.06
N GLY A 23 23.76 -15.04 16.16
CA GLY A 23 23.32 -16.43 16.01
C GLY A 23 23.72 -17.18 14.73
N VAL A 24 24.59 -16.66 13.87
CA VAL A 24 24.95 -17.38 12.63
C VAL A 24 26.45 -17.67 12.61
N HIS A 25 26.86 -18.76 13.29
CA HIS A 25 28.15 -19.38 13.02
C HIS A 25 27.95 -20.50 12.00
N ALA A 26 28.38 -20.27 10.77
CA ALA A 26 28.55 -21.32 9.77
C ALA A 26 29.78 -22.13 10.15
N GLN A 27 29.59 -23.38 10.58
CA GLN A 27 30.68 -24.35 10.76
C GLN A 27 31.08 -24.91 9.39
N THR A 28 32.22 -24.51 8.87
CA THR A 28 32.90 -25.15 7.77
C THR A 28 33.60 -26.39 8.31
N THR A 29 33.02 -27.57 8.13
CA THR A 29 33.73 -28.85 8.32
C THR A 29 34.33 -29.27 7.00
N THR A 30 35.68 -29.39 6.97
CA THR A 30 36.43 -29.96 5.86
C THR A 30 36.18 -31.50 5.80
N PRO A 31 35.80 -32.10 4.67
CA PRO A 31 35.63 -33.54 4.58
C PRO A 31 37.00 -34.24 4.48
N PRO A 32 37.19 -35.42 5.12
CA PRO A 32 38.37 -36.26 4.87
C PRO A 32 38.28 -36.93 3.49
N ALA A 33 39.39 -36.91 2.78
CA ALA A 33 39.54 -37.58 1.49
C ALA A 33 39.46 -39.08 1.61
N GLY A 34 38.56 -39.71 0.84
CA GLY A 34 38.61 -41.15 0.53
C GLY A 34 37.42 -41.98 0.98
N ALA A 35 36.32 -41.94 0.23
CA ALA A 35 35.38 -43.07 0.12
C ALA A 35 34.67 -42.99 -1.24
N ALA A 36 34.53 -44.16 -1.91
CA ALA A 36 33.92 -44.34 -3.21
C ALA A 36 32.45 -43.88 -3.27
N PRO A 37 31.89 -43.57 -4.47
CA PRO A 37 30.56 -42.98 -4.56
C PRO A 37 29.49 -44.01 -4.20
N ALA A 38 28.90 -43.84 -3.03
CA ALA A 38 27.57 -44.38 -2.74
C ALA A 38 26.55 -43.52 -3.53
N SER A 39 25.66 -44.17 -4.26
CA SER A 39 24.52 -43.56 -4.91
C SER A 39 23.82 -42.63 -3.93
N ALA A 40 23.92 -41.33 -4.18
CA ALA A 40 23.21 -40.33 -3.41
C ALA A 40 21.71 -40.56 -3.65
N ASP A 41 21.01 -41.04 -2.64
CA ASP A 41 19.57 -40.85 -2.53
C ASP A 41 19.31 -39.34 -2.73
N ALA A 42 18.49 -39.02 -3.71
CA ALA A 42 18.06 -37.66 -3.94
C ALA A 42 17.41 -37.16 -2.65
N THR A 43 18.11 -36.31 -1.91
CA THR A 43 17.56 -35.61 -0.76
C THR A 43 16.42 -34.77 -1.31
N ASP A 44 15.21 -35.18 -0.96
CA ASP A 44 13.99 -34.39 -1.26
C ASP A 44 14.20 -33.05 -0.58
N LEU A 45 14.58 -32.06 -1.37
CA LEU A 45 14.72 -30.70 -0.88
C LEU A 45 13.31 -30.23 -0.51
N ASP A 46 13.11 -30.08 0.81
CA ASP A 46 11.89 -29.48 1.34
C ASP A 46 11.51 -28.28 0.46
N ALA A 47 10.37 -28.38 -0.20
CA ALA A 47 9.92 -27.36 -1.14
C ALA A 47 9.90 -26.01 -0.42
N VAL A 48 10.75 -25.08 -0.82
CA VAL A 48 10.73 -23.71 -0.32
C VAL A 48 9.37 -23.12 -0.68
N THR A 49 8.44 -23.20 0.26
CA THR A 49 7.09 -22.70 0.08
C THR A 49 7.16 -21.18 0.17
N VAL A 50 7.17 -20.52 -0.97
CA VAL A 50 7.00 -19.05 -1.07
C VAL A 50 5.54 -18.74 -0.73
N THR A 51 5.23 -18.63 0.57
CA THR A 51 3.85 -18.63 1.09
C THR A 51 3.14 -17.28 0.99
N GLY A 52 3.88 -16.19 0.87
CA GLY A 52 3.30 -14.84 0.97
C GLY A 52 2.54 -14.40 -0.29
N ILE A 53 3.25 -14.11 -1.38
CA ILE A 53 2.65 -13.55 -2.61
C ILE A 53 1.73 -14.58 -3.28
N ARG A 54 2.11 -15.86 -3.29
CA ARG A 54 1.30 -16.92 -3.88
C ARG A 54 -0.05 -17.07 -3.21
N ARG A 55 -0.10 -17.01 -1.87
CA ARG A 55 -1.37 -17.05 -1.11
C ARG A 55 -2.25 -15.85 -1.42
N GLY A 56 -1.66 -14.65 -1.58
CA GLY A 56 -2.38 -13.44 -1.98
C GLY A 56 -3.06 -13.60 -3.34
N ILE A 57 -2.32 -14.12 -4.33
CA ILE A 57 -2.85 -14.39 -5.68
C ILE A 57 -3.95 -15.46 -5.63
N GLU A 58 -3.75 -16.55 -4.90
CA GLU A 58 -4.75 -17.60 -4.74
C GLU A 58 -6.03 -17.08 -4.08
N SER A 59 -5.90 -16.23 -3.05
CA SER A 59 -7.03 -15.56 -2.41
C SER A 59 -7.78 -14.65 -3.37
N ALA A 60 -7.08 -13.83 -4.15
CA ALA A 60 -7.68 -12.96 -5.16
C ALA A 60 -8.42 -13.75 -6.26
N ILE A 61 -7.85 -14.89 -6.69
CA ILE A 61 -8.48 -15.79 -7.67
C ILE A 61 -9.74 -16.42 -7.08
N SER A 62 -9.72 -16.83 -5.81
CA SER A 62 -10.88 -17.42 -5.13
C SER A 62 -12.02 -16.40 -5.03
N VAL A 63 -11.75 -15.16 -4.62
CA VAL A 63 -12.74 -14.08 -4.60
C VAL A 63 -13.40 -13.90 -5.98
N LYS A 64 -12.60 -13.91 -7.06
CA LYS A 64 -13.12 -13.79 -8.43
C LYS A 64 -13.96 -14.96 -8.86
N ARG A 65 -13.58 -16.18 -8.47
CA ARG A 65 -14.32 -17.41 -8.82
C ARG A 65 -15.67 -17.49 -8.14
N ASP A 66 -15.71 -17.06 -6.87
CA ASP A 66 -16.90 -17.21 -6.03
C ASP A 66 -17.89 -16.04 -6.19
N ALA A 67 -17.45 -14.94 -6.83
CA ALA A 67 -18.29 -13.79 -7.09
C ALA A 67 -19.28 -14.05 -8.25
N THR A 68 -20.52 -13.58 -8.09
CA THR A 68 -21.54 -13.58 -9.15
C THR A 68 -21.36 -12.42 -10.13
N SER A 69 -20.74 -11.34 -9.68
CA SER A 69 -20.41 -10.14 -10.46
C SER A 69 -18.96 -10.17 -10.95
N ILE A 70 -18.65 -9.35 -11.95
CA ILE A 70 -17.26 -9.21 -12.44
C ILE A 70 -16.48 -8.40 -11.41
N VAL A 71 -15.57 -9.05 -10.70
CA VAL A 71 -14.75 -8.43 -9.67
C VAL A 71 -13.26 -8.61 -9.94
N GLU A 72 -12.46 -7.71 -9.38
CA GLU A 72 -11.03 -7.85 -9.17
C GLU A 72 -10.74 -7.71 -7.67
N ALA A 73 -9.75 -8.43 -7.17
CA ALA A 73 -9.40 -8.36 -5.76
C ALA A 73 -7.88 -8.23 -5.59
N VAL A 74 -7.50 -7.52 -4.54
CA VAL A 74 -6.11 -7.39 -4.06
C VAL A 74 -6.14 -7.71 -2.57
N SER A 75 -5.25 -8.59 -2.13
CA SER A 75 -5.11 -8.95 -0.72
C SER A 75 -4.11 -8.07 0.01
N SER A 76 -4.17 -8.07 1.35
CA SER A 76 -3.19 -7.37 2.20
C SER A 76 -1.77 -7.88 2.02
N GLU A 77 -1.60 -9.16 1.67
CA GLU A 77 -0.29 -9.73 1.40
C GLU A 77 0.36 -9.08 0.17
N ASP A 78 -0.43 -8.71 -0.83
CA ASP A 78 0.04 -7.96 -1.99
C ASP A 78 0.20 -6.47 -1.67
N ILE A 79 -0.73 -5.87 -0.92
CA ILE A 79 -0.70 -4.45 -0.54
C ILE A 79 0.49 -4.15 0.39
N GLY A 80 0.76 -5.00 1.39
CA GLY A 80 1.79 -4.75 2.40
C GLY A 80 3.21 -5.10 1.98
N LYS A 81 3.39 -6.07 1.07
CA LYS A 81 4.71 -6.57 0.64
C LYS A 81 5.26 -5.89 -0.60
N LEU A 82 4.40 -5.31 -1.42
CA LEU A 82 4.84 -4.55 -2.58
C LEU A 82 5.42 -3.19 -2.16
N PRO A 83 6.35 -2.62 -2.94
CA PRO A 83 6.97 -1.33 -2.63
C PRO A 83 6.03 -0.14 -2.84
N ASP A 84 4.72 -0.37 -2.83
CA ASP A 84 3.72 0.63 -3.11
C ASP A 84 3.65 1.68 -1.98
N VAL A 85 3.53 2.94 -2.38
CA VAL A 85 3.50 4.07 -1.45
C VAL A 85 2.09 4.29 -0.88
N SER A 86 1.06 3.83 -1.61
CA SER A 86 -0.34 3.95 -1.22
C SER A 86 -1.16 2.76 -1.68
N ILE A 87 -2.31 2.54 -1.05
CA ILE A 87 -3.31 1.54 -1.48
C ILE A 87 -3.72 1.78 -2.94
N ALA A 88 -3.84 3.04 -3.36
CA ALA A 88 -4.19 3.40 -4.73
C ALA A 88 -3.21 2.84 -5.77
N GLU A 89 -1.92 2.75 -5.46
CA GLU A 89 -0.93 2.15 -6.37
C GLU A 89 -1.12 0.64 -6.54
N SER A 90 -1.43 -0.05 -5.45
CA SER A 90 -1.73 -1.49 -5.48
C SER A 90 -3.01 -1.77 -6.27
N ILE A 91 -4.07 -1.00 -6.05
CA ILE A 91 -5.34 -1.12 -6.77
C ILE A 91 -5.17 -0.82 -8.26
N ALA A 92 -4.33 0.16 -8.62
CA ALA A 92 -4.11 0.55 -10.02
C ALA A 92 -3.42 -0.54 -10.87
N ARG A 93 -2.92 -1.61 -10.26
CA ARG A 93 -2.39 -2.79 -10.97
C ARG A 93 -3.49 -3.72 -11.47
N LEU A 94 -4.70 -3.55 -10.96
CA LEU A 94 -5.83 -4.38 -11.38
C LEU A 94 -6.30 -3.99 -12.80
N PRO A 95 -6.70 -4.95 -13.62
CA PRO A 95 -7.17 -4.67 -14.99
C PRO A 95 -8.33 -3.68 -15.01
N GLY A 96 -8.26 -2.68 -15.89
CA GLY A 96 -9.32 -1.67 -16.05
C GLY A 96 -9.44 -0.67 -14.90
N VAL A 97 -8.40 -0.57 -14.09
CA VAL A 97 -8.31 0.39 -12.98
C VAL A 97 -7.06 1.26 -13.18
N SER A 98 -7.16 2.53 -12.85
CA SER A 98 -6.03 3.45 -12.90
C SER A 98 -6.10 4.41 -11.71
N ALA A 99 -4.94 4.89 -11.26
CA ALA A 99 -4.86 5.88 -10.21
C ALA A 99 -4.49 7.25 -10.78
N GLN A 100 -5.18 8.29 -10.34
CA GLN A 100 -4.78 9.66 -10.61
C GLN A 100 -3.79 10.12 -9.54
N ARG A 101 -2.76 10.84 -9.96
CA ARG A 101 -1.70 11.32 -9.08
C ARG A 101 -1.87 12.80 -8.78
N VAL A 102 -1.78 13.14 -7.51
CA VAL A 102 -1.74 14.52 -7.03
C VAL A 102 -0.46 14.69 -6.22
N GLY A 103 0.36 15.69 -6.57
CA GLY A 103 1.66 15.90 -5.92
C GLY A 103 2.59 14.68 -6.00
N GLY A 104 2.56 13.92 -7.12
CA GLY A 104 3.39 12.73 -7.33
C GLY A 104 2.88 11.45 -6.65
N ARG A 105 1.76 11.49 -5.91
CA ARG A 105 1.18 10.34 -5.20
C ARG A 105 -0.11 9.88 -5.86
N ALA A 106 -0.29 8.58 -6.00
CA ALA A 106 -1.57 8.01 -6.38
C ALA A 106 -2.58 8.24 -5.25
N GLN A 107 -3.67 8.92 -5.56
CA GLN A 107 -4.63 9.39 -4.57
C GLN A 107 -6.02 8.82 -4.81
N VAL A 108 -6.60 9.08 -5.98
CA VAL A 108 -7.96 8.65 -6.31
C VAL A 108 -7.96 7.64 -7.45
N ILE A 109 -9.00 6.81 -7.52
CA ILE A 109 -9.08 5.68 -8.43
C ILE A 109 -10.13 5.94 -9.51
N SER A 110 -9.73 5.74 -10.76
CA SER A 110 -10.60 5.69 -11.93
C SER A 110 -10.85 4.23 -12.32
N VAL A 111 -12.10 3.87 -12.51
CA VAL A 111 -12.52 2.55 -12.98
C VAL A 111 -13.03 2.67 -14.41
N ARG A 112 -12.52 1.81 -15.32
CA ARG A 112 -12.92 1.77 -16.74
C ARG A 112 -12.72 3.09 -17.49
N GLY A 113 -11.73 3.90 -17.07
CA GLY A 113 -11.41 5.17 -17.71
C GLY A 113 -12.38 6.31 -17.40
N LEU A 114 -13.40 6.09 -16.56
CA LEU A 114 -14.31 7.15 -16.11
C LEU A 114 -13.68 7.94 -14.96
N SER A 115 -14.17 9.19 -14.76
CA SER A 115 -13.71 10.01 -13.64
C SER A 115 -13.91 9.29 -12.30
N PRO A 116 -13.01 9.47 -11.33
CA PRO A 116 -13.14 8.89 -9.99
C PRO A 116 -14.48 9.18 -9.30
N ASP A 117 -15.13 10.30 -9.62
CA ASP A 117 -16.43 10.68 -9.07
C ASP A 117 -17.58 9.73 -9.45
N PHE A 118 -17.38 8.91 -10.50
CA PHE A 118 -18.34 7.91 -10.93
C PHE A 118 -18.15 6.55 -10.24
N ALA A 119 -17.08 6.39 -9.46
CA ALA A 119 -16.86 5.22 -8.61
C ALA A 119 -17.37 5.49 -7.19
N THR A 120 -17.94 4.47 -6.55
CA THR A 120 -18.25 4.52 -5.12
C THR A 120 -17.21 3.72 -4.36
N THR A 121 -16.76 4.26 -3.24
CA THR A 121 -15.84 3.56 -2.33
C THR A 121 -16.55 3.19 -1.04
N LEU A 122 -16.38 1.94 -0.64
CA LEU A 122 -16.92 1.37 0.59
C LEU A 122 -15.79 0.98 1.53
N LEU A 123 -16.06 0.99 2.82
CA LEU A 123 -15.26 0.35 3.86
C LEU A 123 -16.14 -0.67 4.58
N ASN A 124 -15.82 -1.94 4.45
CA ASN A 124 -16.64 -3.04 4.96
C ASN A 124 -18.13 -2.94 4.54
N GLY A 125 -18.37 -2.60 3.28
CA GLY A 125 -19.72 -2.46 2.71
C GLY A 125 -20.43 -1.14 3.04
N ARG A 126 -19.80 -0.18 3.73
CA ARG A 126 -20.37 1.13 4.06
C ARG A 126 -19.73 2.23 3.22
N GLU A 127 -20.54 3.11 2.65
CA GLU A 127 -20.05 4.21 1.82
C GLU A 127 -19.10 5.14 2.59
N MET A 128 -17.99 5.45 1.95
CA MET A 128 -17.00 6.40 2.44
C MET A 128 -17.22 7.77 1.81
N VAL A 129 -16.84 8.80 2.52
CA VAL A 129 -16.90 10.18 2.04
C VAL A 129 -15.51 10.69 1.66
N SER A 130 -15.45 11.56 0.66
CA SER A 130 -14.27 12.34 0.32
C SER A 130 -14.04 13.45 1.33
N THR A 131 -12.80 13.88 1.50
CA THR A 131 -12.45 15.10 2.22
C THR A 131 -12.48 16.35 1.33
N GLY A 132 -12.64 16.16 0.02
CA GLY A 132 -12.81 17.21 -0.97
C GLY A 132 -14.28 17.52 -1.28
N ASP A 133 -14.50 18.42 -2.24
CA ASP A 133 -15.84 18.82 -2.70
C ASP A 133 -16.40 17.87 -3.78
N ASN A 134 -15.90 16.65 -3.86
CA ASN A 134 -16.26 15.64 -4.85
C ASN A 134 -16.60 14.30 -4.18
N ARG A 135 -16.94 13.27 -4.97
CA ARG A 135 -17.28 11.93 -4.49
C ARG A 135 -16.11 10.97 -4.47
N SER A 136 -14.98 11.36 -5.03
CA SER A 136 -13.81 10.49 -5.14
C SER A 136 -13.06 10.42 -3.81
N VAL A 137 -12.95 9.22 -3.24
CA VAL A 137 -12.26 8.98 -1.99
C VAL A 137 -10.75 8.95 -2.20
N GLU A 138 -10.03 9.62 -1.33
CA GLU A 138 -8.57 9.71 -1.35
C GLU A 138 -7.96 8.52 -0.60
N PHE A 139 -7.58 7.49 -1.33
CA PHE A 139 -7.03 6.24 -0.77
C PHE A 139 -5.69 6.41 -0.08
N ASP A 140 -4.97 7.46 -0.39
CA ASP A 140 -3.68 7.74 0.22
C ASP A 140 -3.79 8.24 1.68
N GLN A 141 -4.99 8.52 2.17
CA GLN A 141 -5.25 8.84 3.58
C GLN A 141 -5.28 7.59 4.47
N TYR A 142 -5.51 6.42 3.91
CA TYR A 142 -5.61 5.17 4.66
C TYR A 142 -4.28 4.44 4.68
N PRO A 143 -3.76 4.05 5.85
CA PRO A 143 -2.57 3.22 5.95
C PRO A 143 -2.80 1.86 5.29
N SER A 144 -1.97 1.53 4.31
CA SER A 144 -2.06 0.26 3.58
C SER A 144 -1.90 -0.96 4.50
N GLU A 145 -1.18 -0.79 5.58
CA GLU A 145 -0.86 -1.82 6.56
C GLU A 145 -2.07 -2.24 7.42
N LEU A 146 -3.13 -1.43 7.43
CA LEU A 146 -4.32 -1.66 8.25
C LEU A 146 -5.51 -2.19 7.44
N VAL A 147 -5.37 -2.34 6.13
CA VAL A 147 -6.39 -2.85 5.22
C VAL A 147 -6.09 -4.30 4.88
N SER A 148 -7.07 -5.20 5.01
CA SER A 148 -6.91 -6.62 4.72
C SER A 148 -7.06 -6.97 3.23
N GLY A 149 -7.70 -6.10 2.46
CA GLY A 149 -7.88 -6.29 1.03
C GLY A 149 -8.81 -5.24 0.43
N VAL A 150 -8.84 -5.21 -0.89
CA VAL A 150 -9.77 -4.38 -1.66
C VAL A 150 -10.39 -5.22 -2.76
N THR A 151 -11.72 -5.17 -2.86
CA THR A 151 -12.46 -5.77 -3.96
C THR A 151 -13.05 -4.67 -4.84
N VAL A 152 -12.82 -4.76 -6.14
CA VAL A 152 -13.32 -3.82 -7.14
C VAL A 152 -14.42 -4.50 -7.93
N TYR A 153 -15.66 -4.10 -7.73
CA TYR A 153 -16.82 -4.56 -8.46
C TYR A 153 -16.97 -3.75 -9.75
N LYS A 154 -16.84 -4.40 -10.88
CA LYS A 154 -16.94 -3.77 -12.20
C LYS A 154 -18.35 -3.84 -12.77
N THR A 155 -19.17 -4.74 -12.27
CA THR A 155 -20.61 -4.83 -12.62
C THR A 155 -21.46 -4.63 -11.37
N PRO A 156 -22.71 -4.16 -11.53
CA PRO A 156 -23.62 -4.05 -10.41
C PRO A 156 -23.79 -5.37 -9.66
N ASP A 157 -23.91 -5.26 -8.35
CA ASP A 157 -24.16 -6.38 -7.45
C ASP A 157 -25.25 -5.99 -6.44
N ALA A 158 -26.30 -6.78 -6.35
CA ALA A 158 -27.47 -6.49 -5.50
C ALA A 158 -27.14 -6.49 -3.99
N ALA A 159 -26.02 -7.08 -3.59
CA ALA A 159 -25.56 -7.08 -2.20
C ALA A 159 -24.88 -5.76 -1.79
N LEU A 160 -24.52 -4.90 -2.75
CA LEU A 160 -23.85 -3.64 -2.47
C LEU A 160 -24.84 -2.49 -2.29
N VAL A 161 -24.57 -1.67 -1.30
CA VAL A 161 -25.28 -0.41 -1.06
C VAL A 161 -24.49 0.73 -1.69
N GLY A 162 -25.17 1.64 -2.41
CA GLY A 162 -24.54 2.83 -2.97
C GLY A 162 -23.54 2.52 -4.09
N GLN A 163 -23.98 1.89 -5.16
CA GLN A 163 -23.11 1.51 -6.28
C GLN A 163 -22.72 2.69 -7.14
N GLY A 164 -21.44 2.71 -7.56
CA GLY A 164 -20.92 3.67 -8.53
C GLY A 164 -21.25 3.29 -9.96
N LEU A 165 -21.43 4.29 -10.82
CA LEU A 165 -21.72 4.10 -12.25
C LEU A 165 -20.56 3.37 -12.97
N SER A 166 -19.30 3.71 -12.65
CA SER A 166 -18.12 3.08 -13.23
C SER A 166 -17.72 1.77 -12.53
N GLY A 167 -18.10 1.61 -11.27
CA GLY A 167 -17.79 0.48 -10.41
C GLY A 167 -17.78 0.87 -8.94
N THR A 168 -17.62 -0.13 -8.09
CA THR A 168 -17.59 0.03 -6.63
C THR A 168 -16.32 -0.60 -6.08
N LEU A 169 -15.61 0.11 -5.23
CA LEU A 169 -14.44 -0.38 -4.53
C LEU A 169 -14.82 -0.64 -3.07
N ASP A 170 -14.65 -1.86 -2.59
CA ASP A 170 -14.86 -2.18 -1.18
C ASP A 170 -13.54 -2.50 -0.50
N MET A 171 -13.09 -1.61 0.38
CA MET A 171 -11.94 -1.84 1.25
C MET A 171 -12.39 -2.64 2.46
N GLN A 172 -11.61 -3.63 2.83
CA GLN A 172 -11.91 -4.52 3.94
C GLN A 172 -10.87 -4.41 5.04
N THR A 173 -11.31 -4.31 6.27
CA THR A 173 -10.45 -4.39 7.45
C THR A 173 -10.25 -5.85 7.86
N VAL A 174 -9.24 -6.08 8.68
CA VAL A 174 -8.98 -7.40 9.24
C VAL A 174 -10.21 -7.89 10.04
N ARG A 175 -10.56 -9.15 9.84
CA ARG A 175 -11.62 -9.84 10.60
C ARG A 175 -10.99 -10.80 11.61
N PRO A 176 -10.90 -10.43 12.89
CA PRO A 176 -10.16 -11.21 13.89
C PRO A 176 -10.64 -12.64 14.07
N LEU A 177 -11.94 -12.90 13.96
CA LEU A 177 -12.51 -14.24 14.09
C LEU A 177 -12.16 -15.21 12.95
N ASN A 178 -11.47 -14.74 11.91
CA ASN A 178 -10.95 -15.60 10.84
C ASN A 178 -9.56 -16.16 11.14
N PHE A 179 -8.95 -15.79 12.28
CA PHE A 179 -7.62 -16.22 12.68
C PHE A 179 -7.72 -17.17 13.86
N SER A 180 -7.18 -18.38 13.74
CA SER A 180 -7.16 -19.37 14.84
C SER A 180 -6.18 -18.99 15.95
N ASP A 181 -5.05 -18.39 15.55
CA ASP A 181 -3.96 -18.06 16.44
C ASP A 181 -3.73 -16.55 16.50
N PRO A 182 -3.20 -16.02 17.63
CA PRO A 182 -2.80 -14.63 17.70
C PRO A 182 -1.73 -14.28 16.69
N VAL A 183 -1.89 -13.15 15.98
CA VAL A 183 -0.93 -12.68 14.98
C VAL A 183 -0.40 -11.31 15.41
N ILE A 184 0.93 -11.19 15.48
CA ILE A 184 1.62 -9.92 15.68
C ILE A 184 2.39 -9.62 14.40
N THR A 185 2.18 -8.43 13.85
CA THR A 185 2.88 -7.97 12.66
C THR A 185 3.62 -6.67 12.97
N LEU A 186 4.89 -6.62 12.62
CA LEU A 186 5.72 -5.42 12.72
C LEU A 186 6.34 -5.15 11.36
N ASN A 187 6.15 -3.94 10.83
CA ASN A 187 6.74 -3.52 9.57
C ASN A 187 7.53 -2.23 9.76
N GLY A 188 8.72 -2.21 9.17
CA GLY A 188 9.54 -1.01 9.06
C GLY A 188 10.02 -0.84 7.62
N ARG A 189 9.86 0.36 7.08
CA ARG A 189 10.34 0.70 5.74
C ARG A 189 11.08 2.02 5.77
N TYR A 190 12.24 2.03 5.15
CA TYR A 190 13.00 3.23 4.89
C TYR A 190 13.03 3.50 3.39
N GLN A 191 12.84 4.74 3.00
CA GLN A 191 12.80 5.13 1.59
C GLN A 191 13.67 6.34 1.32
N ARG A 192 14.16 6.46 0.08
CA ARG A 192 14.89 7.61 -0.42
C ARG A 192 14.27 8.09 -1.71
N ASN A 193 14.00 9.39 -1.79
CA ASN A 193 13.58 10.03 -3.03
C ASN A 193 14.78 10.19 -3.97
N SER A 194 14.65 9.72 -5.21
CA SER A 194 15.72 9.76 -6.23
C SER A 194 16.06 11.17 -6.70
N LEU A 195 15.16 12.15 -6.51
CA LEU A 195 15.42 13.56 -6.84
C LEU A 195 16.40 14.23 -5.88
N GLY A 196 16.81 13.53 -4.80
CA GLY A 196 17.82 14.01 -3.86
C GLY A 196 17.29 15.07 -2.89
N LYS A 197 18.22 15.83 -2.32
CA LYS A 197 17.91 16.90 -1.36
C LYS A 197 17.40 18.13 -2.07
N ALA A 198 16.30 18.69 -1.58
CA ALA A 198 15.83 20.01 -1.95
C ALA A 198 16.03 21.01 -0.80
N ALA A 199 15.80 22.31 -1.02
CA ALA A 199 16.15 23.36 -0.06
C ALA A 199 15.70 23.07 1.39
N ASP A 200 14.43 22.68 1.57
CA ASP A 200 13.83 22.47 2.89
C ASP A 200 13.40 21.00 3.11
N THR A 201 13.83 20.08 2.25
CA THR A 201 13.35 18.71 2.28
C THR A 201 14.51 17.74 2.11
N ASP A 202 14.73 16.90 3.12
CA ASP A 202 15.62 15.75 2.99
C ASP A 202 14.98 14.65 2.14
N PRO A 203 15.76 13.89 1.37
CA PRO A 203 15.22 12.87 0.47
C PRO A 203 14.75 11.61 1.19
N TYR A 204 14.89 11.54 2.49
CA TYR A 204 14.64 10.34 3.26
C TYR A 204 13.27 10.35 3.93
N GLY A 205 12.63 9.19 3.92
CA GLY A 205 11.36 8.95 4.60
C GLY A 205 11.34 7.60 5.30
N ASN A 206 10.38 7.44 6.21
CA ASN A 206 10.18 6.20 6.94
C ASN A 206 8.70 5.86 7.05
N ARG A 207 8.43 4.56 7.23
CA ARG A 207 7.10 4.05 7.55
C ARG A 207 7.27 2.95 8.59
N LEU A 208 6.47 3.02 9.63
CA LEU A 208 6.46 2.05 10.72
C LEU A 208 5.02 1.62 10.96
N SER A 209 4.78 0.34 11.12
CA SER A 209 3.48 -0.14 11.54
C SER A 209 3.60 -1.33 12.48
N ALA A 210 2.62 -1.45 13.36
CA ALA A 210 2.46 -2.59 14.24
C ALA A 210 0.98 -2.98 14.29
N SER A 211 0.69 -4.27 14.27
CA SER A 211 -0.66 -4.76 14.46
C SER A 211 -0.70 -6.02 15.31
N TYR A 212 -1.80 -6.17 16.02
CA TYR A 212 -2.14 -7.35 16.77
C TYR A 212 -3.54 -7.83 16.39
N ILE A 213 -3.69 -9.12 16.23
CA ILE A 213 -4.95 -9.80 15.96
C ILE A 213 -5.07 -10.94 16.97
N GLY A 214 -6.21 -11.07 17.62
CA GLY A 214 -6.46 -12.18 18.53
C GLY A 214 -7.94 -12.47 18.68
N GLN A 215 -8.25 -13.66 19.17
CA GLN A 215 -9.62 -14.07 19.52
C GLN A 215 -9.64 -14.80 20.86
N SER A 216 -10.83 -14.86 21.46
CA SER A 216 -11.08 -15.68 22.64
C SER A 216 -10.98 -17.17 22.32
N ALA A 217 -10.65 -17.99 23.32
CA ALA A 217 -10.47 -19.43 23.15
C ALA A 217 -11.73 -20.16 22.61
N ASP A 218 -12.90 -19.62 22.91
CA ASP A 218 -14.19 -20.14 22.45
C ASP A 218 -14.63 -19.60 21.08
N GLY A 219 -13.83 -18.70 20.48
CA GLY A 219 -14.14 -18.08 19.18
C GLY A 219 -15.35 -17.17 19.16
N SER A 220 -15.85 -16.76 20.33
CA SER A 220 -17.03 -15.86 20.46
C SER A 220 -16.66 -14.40 20.28
N PHE A 221 -15.44 -14.01 20.63
CA PHE A 221 -14.96 -12.63 20.57
C PHE A 221 -13.62 -12.53 19.84
N GLY A 222 -13.52 -11.57 18.94
CA GLY A 222 -12.29 -11.26 18.22
C GLY A 222 -11.95 -9.78 18.30
N PHE A 223 -10.65 -9.48 18.42
CA PHE A 223 -10.11 -8.16 18.52
C PHE A 223 -8.91 -7.98 17.62
N SER A 224 -8.84 -6.87 16.90
CA SER A 224 -7.62 -6.42 16.25
C SER A 224 -7.37 -4.95 16.51
N ILE A 225 -6.09 -4.60 16.61
CA ILE A 225 -5.62 -3.23 16.67
C ILE A 225 -4.40 -3.08 15.78
N GLY A 226 -4.33 -1.99 15.04
CA GLY A 226 -3.19 -1.63 14.24
C GLY A 226 -2.87 -0.16 14.37
N VAL A 227 -1.58 0.16 14.36
CA VAL A 227 -1.06 1.52 14.36
C VAL A 227 -0.06 1.67 13.21
N ALA A 228 -0.08 2.81 12.55
CA ALA A 228 0.84 3.11 11.47
C ALA A 228 1.31 4.56 11.55
N HIS A 229 2.60 4.76 11.34
CA HIS A 229 3.24 6.07 11.19
C HIS A 229 3.97 6.14 9.86
N SER A 230 3.85 7.24 9.15
CA SER A 230 4.63 7.47 7.94
C SER A 230 5.07 8.93 7.84
N ASP A 231 6.33 9.12 7.46
CA ASP A 231 6.91 10.42 7.08
C ASP A 231 7.54 10.25 5.70
N THR A 232 6.95 10.88 4.70
CA THR A 232 7.31 10.70 3.29
C THR A 232 7.68 12.05 2.67
N PRO A 233 8.91 12.23 2.16
CA PRO A 233 9.29 13.44 1.46
C PRO A 233 8.56 13.53 0.12
N ILE A 234 8.05 14.71 -0.18
CA ILE A 234 7.45 15.06 -1.47
C ILE A 234 8.39 16.01 -2.20
N GLN A 235 8.69 15.68 -3.44
CA GLN A 235 9.37 16.58 -4.35
C GLN A 235 8.78 16.44 -5.75
N GLU A 236 8.34 17.55 -6.30
CA GLU A 236 7.77 17.63 -7.62
C GLU A 236 8.47 18.76 -8.38
N ASN A 237 9.01 18.43 -9.57
CA ASN A 237 9.53 19.40 -10.51
C ASN A 237 8.60 19.41 -11.71
N GLN A 238 7.98 20.55 -11.98
CA GLN A 238 7.02 20.70 -13.06
C GLN A 238 7.46 21.84 -13.98
N VAL A 239 7.37 21.58 -15.27
CA VAL A 239 7.48 22.62 -16.31
C VAL A 239 6.16 22.69 -17.05
N GLY A 240 5.62 23.88 -17.18
CA GLY A 240 4.36 24.10 -17.87
C GLY A 240 4.39 25.39 -18.67
N LEU A 241 3.35 25.61 -19.46
CA LEU A 241 3.12 26.84 -20.20
C LEU A 241 2.10 27.68 -19.44
N TYR A 242 2.22 29.02 -19.54
CA TYR A 242 1.18 29.91 -19.02
C TYR A 242 -0.09 29.85 -19.88
N GLU A 243 0.10 29.74 -21.20
CA GLU A 243 -0.96 29.58 -22.18
C GLU A 243 -0.65 28.42 -23.12
N PRO A 244 -1.66 27.79 -23.72
CA PRO A 244 -1.42 26.78 -24.74
C PRO A 244 -0.74 27.41 -25.97
N TRP A 245 -0.15 26.57 -26.79
CA TRP A 245 0.39 26.99 -28.09
C TRP A 245 -0.71 27.64 -28.93
N LYS A 246 -0.40 28.82 -29.49
CA LYS A 246 -1.30 29.57 -30.37
C LYS A 246 -0.49 30.19 -31.50
N THR A 247 -1.15 30.57 -32.58
CA THR A 247 -0.54 31.37 -33.65
C THR A 247 -0.16 32.74 -33.11
N ASP A 248 1.07 33.13 -33.38
CA ASP A 248 1.63 34.38 -32.85
C ASP A 248 1.71 35.43 -33.97
N PRO A 249 0.99 36.57 -33.83
CA PRO A 249 0.99 37.64 -34.81
C PRO A 249 2.16 38.63 -34.66
N ARG A 250 3.13 38.37 -33.76
CA ARG A 250 4.22 39.32 -33.50
C ARG A 250 5.04 39.62 -34.75
N PRO A 251 5.43 40.91 -34.96
CA PRO A 251 6.29 41.29 -36.09
C PRO A 251 7.62 40.51 -36.07
N GLY A 252 8.04 40.06 -37.23
CA GLY A 252 9.29 39.29 -37.40
C GLY A 252 9.12 37.77 -37.36
N LEU A 253 7.94 37.27 -37.05
CA LEU A 253 7.61 35.86 -37.19
C LEU A 253 6.95 35.59 -38.53
N ALA A 254 7.22 34.37 -39.07
CA ALA A 254 6.54 33.93 -40.30
C ALA A 254 5.02 33.76 -40.01
N PRO A 255 4.14 34.05 -40.98
CA PRO A 255 2.70 33.83 -40.81
C PRO A 255 2.40 32.39 -40.41
N GLY A 256 1.59 32.20 -39.39
CA GLY A 256 1.22 30.87 -38.88
C GLY A 256 2.22 30.25 -37.92
N THR A 257 3.26 30.97 -37.48
CA THR A 257 4.15 30.50 -36.41
C THR A 257 3.40 30.27 -35.14
N TRP A 258 3.56 29.10 -34.54
CA TRP A 258 3.02 28.77 -33.24
C TRP A 258 4.01 29.16 -32.14
N ALA A 259 3.59 29.87 -31.18
CA ALA A 259 4.37 30.28 -30.02
C ALA A 259 3.55 30.23 -28.73
N THR A 260 4.23 30.28 -27.61
CA THR A 260 3.63 30.42 -26.27
C THR A 260 4.10 31.70 -25.63
N ASP A 261 3.29 32.29 -24.75
CA ASP A 261 3.63 33.54 -24.04
C ASP A 261 4.67 33.36 -22.94
N GLY A 262 5.04 32.13 -22.63
CA GLY A 262 6.10 31.85 -21.69
C GLY A 262 5.97 30.50 -21.01
N MET A 263 7.04 30.11 -20.35
CA MET A 263 7.12 28.88 -19.57
C MET A 263 7.18 29.19 -18.07
N LYS A 264 6.61 28.32 -17.27
CA LYS A 264 6.73 28.34 -15.82
C LYS A 264 7.43 27.07 -15.35
N ALA A 265 8.36 27.20 -14.43
CA ALA A 265 8.96 26.10 -13.71
C ALA A 265 8.50 26.16 -12.24
N LEU A 266 7.99 25.06 -11.75
CA LEU A 266 7.54 24.92 -10.38
C LEU A 266 8.34 23.81 -9.72
N ARG A 267 8.87 24.09 -8.53
CA ARG A 267 9.39 23.08 -7.61
C ARG A 267 8.55 23.11 -6.35
N ARG A 268 7.91 21.99 -6.05
CA ARG A 268 7.17 21.79 -4.81
C ARG A 268 7.95 20.80 -3.94
N THR A 269 8.18 21.17 -2.68
CA THR A 269 8.88 20.33 -1.70
C THR A 269 8.08 20.31 -0.40
N GLY A 270 8.20 19.23 0.36
CA GLY A 270 7.53 19.08 1.64
C GLY A 270 7.54 17.65 2.15
N TYR A 271 6.78 17.42 3.20
CA TYR A 271 6.60 16.11 3.81
C TYR A 271 5.11 15.79 3.95
N THR A 272 4.77 14.54 3.71
CA THR A 272 3.48 14.00 4.13
C THR A 272 3.69 13.15 5.36
N LYS A 273 3.17 13.61 6.50
CA LYS A 273 3.18 12.88 7.76
C LYS A 273 1.79 12.34 8.03
N ARG A 274 1.71 11.08 8.44
CA ARG A 274 0.46 10.42 8.77
C ARG A 274 0.65 9.53 9.97
N ASP A 275 -0.32 9.61 10.88
CA ASP A 275 -0.51 8.70 11.97
C ASP A 275 -1.90 8.08 11.84
N GLY A 276 -1.96 6.75 11.88
CA GLY A 276 -3.20 6.02 11.77
C GLY A 276 -3.34 4.99 12.88
N ILE A 277 -4.55 4.87 13.38
CA ILE A 277 -4.95 3.80 14.27
C ILE A 277 -6.25 3.18 13.75
N MET A 278 -6.33 1.88 13.75
CA MET A 278 -7.53 1.14 13.38
C MET A 278 -7.73 -0.01 14.36
N SER A 279 -8.97 -0.22 14.77
CA SER A 279 -9.34 -1.37 15.60
C SER A 279 -10.63 -2.01 15.08
N THR A 280 -10.71 -3.33 15.21
CA THR A 280 -11.92 -4.09 14.88
C THR A 280 -12.28 -4.99 16.04
N LEU A 281 -13.55 -4.94 16.42
CA LEU A 281 -14.16 -5.84 17.38
C LEU A 281 -15.18 -6.70 16.64
N GLN A 282 -15.11 -8.00 16.85
CA GLN A 282 -16.10 -8.93 16.33
C GLN A 282 -16.66 -9.76 17.47
N PHE A 283 -17.95 -9.93 17.45
CA PHE A 283 -18.65 -10.78 18.39
C PHE A 283 -19.53 -11.77 17.63
N ARG A 284 -19.41 -13.04 17.98
CA ARG A 284 -20.22 -14.14 17.46
C ARG A 284 -21.01 -14.70 18.62
N PRO A 285 -22.31 -14.35 18.78
CA PRO A 285 -23.13 -14.95 19.82
C PRO A 285 -23.19 -16.46 19.60
N SER A 286 -23.05 -17.24 20.68
CA SER A 286 -23.40 -18.66 20.65
C SER A 286 -24.91 -18.79 20.52
N ASN A 287 -25.38 -19.59 19.60
CA ASN A 287 -26.79 -19.98 19.54
C ASN A 287 -27.17 -20.85 20.73
#